data_59f94a9bf9b61401551510c019c0d0e1
#
_entry.id   59f94a9bf9b61401551510c019c0d0e1
#
_cell.length_a   1.000
_cell.length_b   1.000
_cell.length_c   1.000
_cell.angle_alpha   90.00
_cell.angle_beta   90.00
_cell.angle_gamma   90.00
#
_symmetry.space_group_name_H-M   'P 1'
#
loop_
_entity.id
_entity.type
_entity.pdbx_description
1 polymer ?
#
loop_
_entity_poly.entity_id
_entity_poly.type
_entity_poly.pdbx_seq_one_letter_code
_entity_poly.pdbx_strand_id
1 'polypeptide(L)'
;AKAGAAVVHCHVRDPETGAPARDVRLYREVVERIRASDTDVVLNLTAGMGGDLVFGPPDAPLPLQAEGTDMVSGEERVAHLEACRPEIATLDCGTMNFAEADYVMTNTPGMLRDMSKRMADLGIRIEIEAFDTGHLWLAEQLVSEGLIPAPVMVQLCMGIPWGAPNDLNTFMAMINNVPSDWVSSAFSIGRHQMPYVAAAVLAGANVRVGLEDNLWLGKGHLATNAELVGRAASIIDAMGVEIMTPDEVRAELNLTKRDLP
;
A
#
# COMPACT_ATOMS: atom_id res chain seq x y z
N ALA A 1 9.56 -13.07 -1.14
CA ALA A 1 9.91 -13.69 0.14
C ALA A 1 11.33 -14.30 0.09
N LYS A 2 11.65 -15.24 -0.81
CA LYS A 2 12.99 -15.90 -0.86
C LYS A 2 14.16 -14.91 -1.04
N ALA A 3 13.92 -13.73 -1.54
CA ALA A 3 14.91 -12.65 -1.65
C ALA A 3 15.06 -11.79 -0.38
N GLY A 4 14.26 -12.05 0.67
CA GLY A 4 14.35 -11.40 1.97
C GLY A 4 13.15 -10.56 2.39
N ALA A 5 12.04 -10.52 1.62
CA ALA A 5 10.84 -9.80 2.04
C ALA A 5 10.05 -10.60 3.10
N ALA A 6 9.70 -9.97 4.22
CA ALA A 6 8.85 -10.55 5.27
C ALA A 6 7.35 -10.36 4.97
N VAL A 7 6.99 -9.32 4.24
CA VAL A 7 5.62 -8.99 3.84
C VAL A 7 5.55 -8.93 2.32
N VAL A 8 4.47 -9.43 1.72
CA VAL A 8 4.16 -9.24 0.29
C VAL A 8 2.85 -8.49 0.15
N HIS A 9 2.88 -7.39 -0.59
CA HIS A 9 1.71 -6.60 -0.95
C HIS A 9 1.28 -6.98 -2.37
N CYS A 10 0.00 -7.26 -2.57
CA CYS A 10 -0.50 -7.79 -3.83
C CYS A 10 -1.68 -6.98 -4.38
N HIS A 11 -1.54 -6.64 -5.67
CA HIS A 11 -2.63 -6.29 -6.57
C HIS A 11 -2.90 -7.45 -7.52
N VAL A 12 -4.09 -7.49 -8.11
CA VAL A 12 -4.41 -8.44 -9.19
C VAL A 12 -4.67 -7.70 -10.49
N ARG A 13 -4.41 -8.39 -11.59
CA ARG A 13 -4.67 -7.92 -12.94
C ARG A 13 -5.49 -8.93 -13.71
N ASP A 14 -6.32 -8.45 -14.61
CA ASP A 14 -7.00 -9.29 -15.57
C ASP A 14 -5.96 -10.03 -16.43
N PRO A 15 -5.96 -11.36 -16.48
CA PRO A 15 -4.93 -12.15 -17.15
C PRO A 15 -4.95 -12.03 -18.70
N GLU A 16 -6.08 -11.60 -19.28
CA GLU A 16 -6.21 -11.45 -20.73
C GLU A 16 -5.76 -10.07 -21.20
N THR A 17 -6.10 -9.02 -20.44
CA THR A 17 -5.85 -7.63 -20.82
C THR A 17 -4.64 -7.01 -20.11
N GLY A 18 -4.24 -7.55 -18.95
CA GLY A 18 -3.22 -6.97 -18.07
C GLY A 18 -3.71 -5.73 -17.32
N ALA A 19 -4.97 -5.34 -17.46
CA ALA A 19 -5.55 -4.19 -16.75
C ALA A 19 -5.67 -4.48 -15.25
N PRO A 20 -5.56 -3.46 -14.38
CA PRO A 20 -5.86 -3.60 -12.96
C PRO A 20 -7.27 -4.17 -12.75
N ALA A 21 -7.46 -5.02 -11.74
CA ALA A 21 -8.73 -5.70 -11.51
C ALA A 21 -9.07 -5.77 -10.03
N ARG A 22 -10.38 -5.85 -9.71
CA ARG A 22 -10.94 -6.06 -8.36
C ARG A 22 -11.62 -7.42 -8.21
N ASP A 23 -11.43 -8.33 -9.17
CA ASP A 23 -12.11 -9.63 -9.17
C ASP A 23 -11.67 -10.48 -7.96
N VAL A 24 -12.63 -10.79 -7.09
CA VAL A 24 -12.44 -11.60 -5.89
C VAL A 24 -11.83 -12.98 -6.22
N ARG A 25 -12.14 -13.56 -7.38
CA ARG A 25 -11.61 -14.87 -7.80
C ARG A 25 -10.11 -14.81 -8.04
N LEU A 26 -9.61 -13.71 -8.64
CA LEU A 26 -8.18 -13.51 -8.88
C LEU A 26 -7.43 -13.33 -7.55
N TYR A 27 -7.99 -12.57 -6.59
CA TYR A 27 -7.42 -12.45 -5.26
C TYR A 27 -7.38 -13.79 -4.51
N ARG A 28 -8.46 -14.57 -4.57
CA ARG A 28 -8.47 -15.92 -3.99
C ARG A 28 -7.37 -16.80 -4.57
N GLU A 29 -7.23 -16.83 -5.90
CA GLU A 29 -6.19 -17.62 -6.56
C GLU A 29 -4.77 -17.21 -6.12
N VAL A 30 -4.49 -15.90 -6.03
CA VAL A 30 -3.20 -15.40 -5.54
C VAL A 30 -2.96 -15.85 -4.10
N VAL A 31 -3.94 -15.69 -3.22
CA VAL A 31 -3.85 -16.06 -1.79
C VAL A 31 -3.66 -17.57 -1.63
N GLU A 32 -4.43 -18.38 -2.34
CA GLU A 32 -4.32 -19.84 -2.33
C GLU A 32 -2.92 -20.29 -2.77
N ARG A 33 -2.39 -19.72 -3.86
CA ARG A 33 -1.03 -20.01 -4.35
C ARG A 33 0.06 -19.64 -3.34
N ILE A 34 -0.06 -18.46 -2.69
CA ILE A 34 0.89 -18.02 -1.66
C ILE A 34 0.84 -18.97 -0.46
N ARG A 35 -0.35 -19.25 0.08
CA ARG A 35 -0.54 -20.13 1.26
C ARG A 35 -0.20 -21.59 0.98
N ALA A 36 -0.34 -22.06 -0.23
CA ALA A 36 0.06 -23.42 -0.63
C ALA A 36 1.56 -23.56 -0.91
N SER A 37 2.31 -22.45 -0.95
CA SER A 37 3.76 -22.48 -1.17
C SER A 37 4.51 -22.86 0.11
N ASP A 38 5.74 -23.37 -0.04
CA ASP A 38 6.65 -23.65 1.08
C ASP A 38 7.26 -22.37 1.69
N THR A 39 6.83 -21.20 1.24
CA THR A 39 7.40 -19.93 1.65
C THR A 39 6.48 -19.25 2.66
N ASP A 40 6.96 -19.06 3.89
CA ASP A 40 6.25 -18.24 4.86
C ASP A 40 6.44 -16.76 4.53
N VAL A 41 5.35 -16.00 4.56
CA VAL A 41 5.33 -14.56 4.30
C VAL A 41 4.03 -13.97 4.84
N VAL A 42 4.08 -12.77 5.39
CA VAL A 42 2.88 -12.02 5.78
C VAL A 42 2.18 -11.50 4.52
N LEU A 43 0.89 -11.74 4.43
CA LEU A 43 0.08 -11.36 3.28
C LEU A 43 -0.61 -10.01 3.51
N ASN A 44 -0.34 -9.08 2.60
CA ASN A 44 -0.97 -7.77 2.52
C ASN A 44 -1.71 -7.65 1.17
N LEU A 45 -2.97 -7.27 1.19
CA LEU A 45 -3.77 -7.03 -0.02
C LEU A 45 -4.21 -5.57 -0.09
N THR A 46 -4.20 -5.01 -1.30
CA THR A 46 -4.69 -3.64 -1.53
C THR A 46 -6.20 -3.52 -1.34
N ALA A 47 -6.68 -2.37 -0.85
CA ALA A 47 -8.06 -1.92 -0.99
C ALA A 47 -8.15 -0.55 -1.70
N GLY A 48 -7.10 -0.13 -2.38
CA GLY A 48 -7.03 1.15 -3.09
C GLY A 48 -7.94 1.24 -4.33
N MET A 49 -8.19 0.11 -4.99
CA MET A 49 -9.00 0.05 -6.21
C MET A 49 -10.47 0.41 -5.98
N GLY A 50 -11.10 1.09 -6.94
CA GLY A 50 -12.52 1.43 -6.89
C GLY A 50 -12.80 2.82 -6.31
N GLY A 51 -11.84 3.73 -6.39
CA GLY A 51 -11.95 5.10 -5.94
C GLY A 51 -11.72 6.16 -7.01
N ASP A 52 -11.55 5.78 -8.27
CA ASP A 52 -11.15 6.70 -9.32
C ASP A 52 -12.34 7.36 -10.02
N LEU A 53 -12.27 8.69 -10.15
CA LEU A 53 -13.20 9.51 -10.91
C LEU A 53 -12.47 10.19 -12.06
N VAL A 54 -12.89 9.95 -13.30
CA VAL A 54 -12.39 10.67 -14.48
C VAL A 54 -13.41 11.73 -14.89
N PHE A 55 -12.98 12.98 -14.87
CA PHE A 55 -13.84 14.12 -15.23
C PHE A 55 -13.88 14.32 -16.74
N GLY A 56 -14.94 14.97 -17.21
CA GLY A 56 -15.02 15.51 -18.56
C GLY A 56 -14.04 16.67 -18.78
N PRO A 57 -14.03 17.30 -19.97
CA PRO A 57 -13.15 18.42 -20.25
C PRO A 57 -13.38 19.60 -19.30
N PRO A 58 -12.40 20.49 -19.09
CA PRO A 58 -12.47 21.55 -18.08
C PRO A 58 -13.68 22.50 -18.20
N ASP A 59 -14.22 22.69 -19.40
CA ASP A 59 -15.41 23.51 -19.67
C ASP A 59 -16.73 22.74 -19.51
N ALA A 60 -16.68 21.41 -19.40
CA ALA A 60 -17.84 20.52 -19.16
C ALA A 60 -17.42 19.30 -18.33
N PRO A 61 -17.12 19.46 -17.02
CA PRO A 61 -16.55 18.39 -16.21
C PRO A 61 -17.52 17.25 -15.88
N LEU A 62 -18.81 17.45 -16.08
CA LEU A 62 -19.85 16.44 -15.89
C LEU A 62 -20.67 16.20 -17.18
N PRO A 63 -21.16 14.95 -17.41
CA PRO A 63 -21.00 13.78 -16.55
C PRO A 63 -19.55 13.25 -16.51
N LEU A 64 -19.23 12.42 -15.51
CA LEU A 64 -17.95 11.71 -15.45
C LEU A 64 -17.78 10.80 -16.68
N GLN A 65 -16.55 10.61 -17.11
CA GLN A 65 -16.23 9.68 -18.18
C GLN A 65 -16.35 8.23 -17.67
N ALA A 66 -16.98 7.36 -18.45
CA ALA A 66 -17.11 5.95 -18.10
C ALA A 66 -15.77 5.20 -18.19
N GLU A 67 -14.91 5.60 -19.15
CA GLU A 67 -13.58 5.05 -19.31
C GLU A 67 -12.67 5.60 -18.19
N GLY A 68 -12.09 4.70 -17.40
CA GLY A 68 -11.21 5.03 -16.27
C GLY A 68 -11.91 5.35 -14.96
N THR A 69 -13.22 5.66 -14.94
CA THR A 69 -13.98 5.80 -13.69
C THR A 69 -14.35 4.41 -13.19
N ASP A 70 -13.85 4.05 -11.99
CA ASP A 70 -14.10 2.75 -11.37
C ASP A 70 -14.78 2.83 -9.99
N MET A 71 -15.25 4.01 -9.61
CA MET A 71 -15.84 4.31 -8.31
C MET A 71 -16.96 3.34 -7.93
N VAL A 72 -16.80 2.72 -6.77
CA VAL A 72 -17.78 1.81 -6.15
C VAL A 72 -17.89 2.07 -4.65
N SER A 73 -18.82 1.37 -3.99
CA SER A 73 -19.01 1.48 -2.54
C SER A 73 -17.81 0.94 -1.75
N GLY A 74 -17.65 1.41 -0.50
CA GLY A 74 -16.63 0.86 0.41
C GLY A 74 -16.78 -0.66 0.61
N GLU A 75 -18.01 -1.16 0.66
CA GLU A 75 -18.31 -2.60 0.74
C GLU A 75 -17.73 -3.38 -0.45
N GLU A 76 -17.95 -2.90 -1.67
CA GLU A 76 -17.44 -3.54 -2.87
C GLU A 76 -15.90 -3.46 -2.95
N ARG A 77 -15.31 -2.35 -2.48
CA ARG A 77 -13.84 -2.19 -2.44
C ARG A 77 -13.16 -3.20 -1.52
N VAL A 78 -13.80 -3.62 -0.45
CA VAL A 78 -13.23 -4.59 0.52
C VAL A 78 -13.77 -6.02 0.38
N ALA A 79 -14.63 -6.30 -0.60
CA ALA A 79 -15.26 -7.62 -0.77
C ALA A 79 -14.24 -8.78 -0.89
N HIS A 80 -13.11 -8.55 -1.56
CA HIS A 80 -12.04 -9.54 -1.65
C HIS A 80 -11.33 -9.77 -0.30
N LEU A 81 -11.27 -8.76 0.57
CA LEU A 81 -10.70 -8.90 1.91
C LEU A 81 -11.59 -9.79 2.80
N GLU A 82 -12.91 -9.66 2.68
CA GLU A 82 -13.86 -10.53 3.36
C GLU A 82 -13.70 -11.99 2.92
N ALA A 83 -13.45 -12.21 1.62
CA ALA A 83 -13.30 -13.52 1.03
C ALA A 83 -11.93 -14.17 1.31
N CYS A 84 -10.86 -13.39 1.36
CA CYS A 84 -9.47 -13.87 1.41
C CYS A 84 -8.87 -13.83 2.81
N ARG A 85 -9.36 -12.94 3.68
CA ARG A 85 -8.88 -12.76 5.06
C ARG A 85 -7.34 -12.62 5.13
N PRO A 86 -6.72 -11.62 4.49
CA PRO A 86 -5.29 -11.39 4.63
C PRO A 86 -4.93 -10.99 6.06
N GLU A 87 -3.64 -11.01 6.39
CA GLU A 87 -3.15 -10.54 7.68
C GLU A 87 -3.17 -9.01 7.74
N ILE A 88 -2.83 -8.35 6.62
CA ILE A 88 -2.80 -6.91 6.45
C ILE A 88 -3.61 -6.52 5.20
N ALA A 89 -4.21 -5.35 5.21
CA ALA A 89 -4.74 -4.72 4.00
C ALA A 89 -4.48 -3.22 4.01
N THR A 90 -4.22 -2.63 2.83
CA THR A 90 -3.99 -1.18 2.71
C THR A 90 -5.30 -0.40 2.68
N LEU A 91 -5.22 0.83 3.17
CA LEU A 91 -6.28 1.82 3.13
C LEU A 91 -5.69 3.16 2.67
N ASP A 92 -5.98 3.55 1.43
CA ASP A 92 -5.55 4.82 0.88
C ASP A 92 -6.28 5.96 1.58
N CYS A 93 -5.58 6.69 2.45
CA CYS A 93 -6.19 7.66 3.33
C CYS A 93 -6.13 9.07 2.74
N GLY A 94 -7.22 9.46 2.10
CA GLY A 94 -7.37 10.79 1.51
C GLY A 94 -7.65 10.78 0.01
N THR A 95 -8.05 11.94 -0.48
CA THR A 95 -8.41 12.20 -1.87
C THR A 95 -7.37 13.10 -2.51
N MET A 96 -6.94 12.80 -3.73
CA MET A 96 -5.97 13.61 -4.45
C MET A 96 -6.12 13.47 -5.96
N ASN A 97 -5.65 14.49 -6.71
CA ASN A 97 -5.31 14.28 -8.12
C ASN A 97 -4.26 13.17 -8.20
N PHE A 98 -4.37 12.28 -9.16
CA PHE A 98 -3.48 11.12 -9.22
C PHE A 98 -2.90 10.96 -10.63
N ALA A 99 -1.58 10.77 -10.71
CA ALA A 99 -0.84 10.68 -11.95
C ALA A 99 -1.00 11.91 -12.88
N GLU A 100 -0.58 11.81 -14.12
CA GLU A 100 -0.65 12.92 -15.10
C GLU A 100 -1.90 12.81 -15.99
N ALA A 101 -3.07 12.57 -15.38
CA ALA A 101 -4.35 12.47 -16.06
C ALA A 101 -5.43 13.26 -15.32
N ASP A 102 -6.53 13.55 -16.02
CA ASP A 102 -7.67 14.30 -15.44
C ASP A 102 -8.55 13.36 -14.58
N TYR A 103 -7.92 12.66 -13.63
CA TYR A 103 -8.66 11.84 -12.68
C TYR A 103 -8.28 12.10 -11.23
N VAL A 104 -9.18 11.77 -10.34
CA VAL A 104 -9.05 11.96 -8.90
C VAL A 104 -9.23 10.63 -8.20
N MET A 105 -8.21 10.20 -7.47
CA MET A 105 -8.35 9.13 -6.50
C MET A 105 -9.18 9.65 -5.33
N THR A 106 -10.33 9.04 -5.07
CA THR A 106 -11.34 9.57 -4.15
C THR A 106 -11.57 8.61 -2.98
N ASN A 107 -11.28 9.11 -1.77
CA ASN A 107 -11.53 8.43 -0.52
C ASN A 107 -12.18 9.41 0.45
N THR A 108 -13.52 9.49 0.43
CA THR A 108 -14.23 10.39 1.35
C THR A 108 -14.13 9.89 2.79
N PRO A 109 -14.22 10.78 3.80
CA PRO A 109 -14.19 10.36 5.22
C PRO A 109 -15.26 9.30 5.55
N GLY A 110 -16.43 9.34 4.89
CA GLY A 110 -17.47 8.34 5.08
C GLY A 110 -17.08 6.95 4.55
N MET A 111 -16.47 6.91 3.36
CA MET A 111 -15.96 5.66 2.78
C MET A 111 -14.84 5.06 3.64
N LEU A 112 -13.90 5.89 4.09
CA LEU A 112 -12.81 5.45 4.94
C LEU A 112 -13.30 4.88 6.27
N ARG A 113 -14.32 5.50 6.90
CA ARG A 113 -14.93 4.96 8.13
C ARG A 113 -15.59 3.61 7.90
N ASP A 114 -16.35 3.45 6.81
CA ASP A 114 -17.01 2.18 6.48
C ASP A 114 -15.96 1.08 6.21
N MET A 115 -14.97 1.36 5.36
CA MET A 115 -13.91 0.40 5.02
C MET A 115 -13.07 0.03 6.26
N SER A 116 -12.64 1.01 7.06
CA SER A 116 -11.87 0.75 8.30
C SER A 116 -12.63 -0.13 9.26
N LYS A 117 -13.92 0.17 9.49
CA LYS A 117 -14.77 -0.64 10.36
C LYS A 117 -14.87 -2.09 9.87
N ARG A 118 -15.12 -2.30 8.57
CA ARG A 118 -15.21 -3.65 7.99
C ARG A 118 -13.91 -4.43 8.14
N MET A 119 -12.76 -3.80 7.84
CA MET A 119 -11.45 -4.43 8.01
C MET A 119 -11.18 -4.79 9.48
N ALA A 120 -11.47 -3.88 10.41
CA ALA A 120 -11.29 -4.11 11.85
C ALA A 120 -12.22 -5.24 12.37
N ASP A 121 -13.49 -5.27 11.96
CA ASP A 121 -14.44 -6.34 12.31
C ASP A 121 -13.97 -7.73 11.80
N LEU A 122 -13.21 -7.75 10.70
CA LEU A 122 -12.60 -8.97 10.17
C LEU A 122 -11.29 -9.35 10.87
N GLY A 123 -10.79 -8.51 11.78
CA GLY A 123 -9.49 -8.67 12.43
C GLY A 123 -8.31 -8.54 11.44
N ILE A 124 -8.47 -7.77 10.38
CA ILE A 124 -7.41 -7.46 9.42
C ILE A 124 -6.66 -6.24 9.93
N ARG A 125 -5.32 -6.28 9.93
CA ARG A 125 -4.50 -5.12 10.26
C ARG A 125 -4.56 -4.11 9.12
N ILE A 126 -4.89 -2.86 9.43
CA ILE A 126 -4.98 -1.80 8.44
C ILE A 126 -3.60 -1.14 8.31
N GLU A 127 -3.05 -1.13 7.09
CA GLU A 127 -1.92 -0.31 6.71
C GLU A 127 -2.43 0.94 5.99
N ILE A 128 -2.28 2.09 6.65
CA ILE A 128 -2.67 3.38 6.08
C ILE A 128 -1.68 3.73 4.97
N GLU A 129 -2.16 4.07 3.77
CA GLU A 129 -1.34 4.70 2.74
C GLU A 129 -1.57 6.22 2.75
N ALA A 130 -0.52 6.98 3.05
CA ALA A 130 -0.54 8.43 3.13
C ALA A 130 0.30 9.05 2.01
N PHE A 131 -0.34 9.84 1.17
CA PHE A 131 0.27 10.47 -0.01
C PHE A 131 0.58 11.95 0.22
N ASP A 132 0.12 12.52 1.33
CA ASP A 132 0.36 13.91 1.75
C ASP A 132 0.13 14.06 3.26
N THR A 133 0.57 15.18 3.84
CA THR A 133 0.40 15.49 5.27
C THR A 133 -1.07 15.57 5.69
N GLY A 134 -1.96 16.07 4.82
CA GLY A 134 -3.39 16.08 5.07
C GLY A 134 -4.00 14.68 5.22
N HIS A 135 -3.42 13.69 4.56
CA HIS A 135 -3.84 12.29 4.68
C HIS A 135 -3.45 11.72 6.06
N LEU A 136 -2.28 12.09 6.60
CA LEU A 136 -1.86 11.72 7.96
C LEU A 136 -2.83 12.29 9.00
N TRP A 137 -3.22 13.56 8.88
CA TRP A 137 -4.19 14.18 9.77
C TRP A 137 -5.55 13.47 9.76
N LEU A 138 -6.04 13.08 8.56
CA LEU A 138 -7.27 12.29 8.46
C LEU A 138 -7.11 10.90 9.08
N ALA A 139 -5.94 10.26 8.90
CA ALA A 139 -5.63 8.98 9.51
C ALA A 139 -5.64 9.04 11.05
N GLU A 140 -5.02 10.07 11.64
CA GLU A 140 -5.08 10.33 13.09
C GLU A 140 -6.52 10.48 13.58
N GLN A 141 -7.38 11.15 12.80
CA GLN A 141 -8.80 11.25 13.12
C GLN A 141 -9.48 9.88 13.16
N LEU A 142 -9.23 9.00 12.16
CA LEU A 142 -9.81 7.66 12.13
C LEU A 142 -9.32 6.78 13.30
N VAL A 143 -8.05 6.93 13.68
CA VAL A 143 -7.49 6.25 14.86
C VAL A 143 -8.16 6.77 16.15
N SER A 144 -8.32 8.10 16.30
CA SER A 144 -8.98 8.71 17.45
C SER A 144 -10.45 8.31 17.61
N GLU A 145 -11.12 8.01 16.51
CA GLU A 145 -12.49 7.45 16.45
C GLU A 145 -12.54 5.95 16.83
N GLY A 146 -11.38 5.29 17.03
CA GLY A 146 -11.29 3.87 17.35
C GLY A 146 -11.53 2.94 16.16
N LEU A 147 -11.46 3.46 14.93
CA LEU A 147 -11.72 2.70 13.71
C LEU A 147 -10.50 1.95 13.20
N ILE A 148 -9.30 2.40 13.57
CA ILE A 148 -8.03 1.75 13.23
C ILE A 148 -7.36 1.35 14.57
N PRO A 149 -7.42 0.06 14.95
CA PRO A 149 -6.87 -0.40 16.22
C PRO A 149 -5.34 -0.52 16.18
N ALA A 150 -4.70 -0.25 17.32
CA ALA A 150 -3.25 -0.42 17.49
C ALA A 150 -2.81 -1.91 17.37
N PRO A 151 -1.54 -2.16 17.01
CA PRO A 151 -0.55 -1.21 16.51
C PRO A 151 -0.96 -0.60 15.17
N VAL A 152 -0.82 0.71 15.03
CA VAL A 152 -1.20 1.44 13.81
C VAL A 152 -0.04 1.39 12.81
N MET A 153 -0.32 1.04 11.56
CA MET A 153 0.66 1.03 10.48
C MET A 153 0.40 2.18 9.51
N VAL A 154 1.45 2.82 9.06
CA VAL A 154 1.39 3.84 8.00
C VAL A 154 2.50 3.67 6.98
N GLN A 155 2.14 3.70 5.72
CA GLN A 155 3.01 3.72 4.55
C GLN A 155 3.04 5.13 3.99
N LEU A 156 4.22 5.77 3.95
CA LEU A 156 4.43 7.06 3.29
C LEU A 156 4.73 6.83 1.81
N CYS A 157 3.79 7.25 0.95
CA CYS A 157 3.83 7.02 -0.50
C CYS A 157 4.39 8.26 -1.20
N MET A 158 5.70 8.26 -1.52
CA MET A 158 6.39 9.46 -1.97
C MET A 158 6.60 9.50 -3.48
N GLY A 159 6.43 10.69 -4.06
CA GLY A 159 6.77 10.95 -5.45
C GLY A 159 5.70 10.54 -6.47
N ILE A 160 4.52 10.14 -6.03
CA ILE A 160 3.36 9.98 -6.91
C ILE A 160 2.92 11.38 -7.33
N PRO A 161 2.72 11.65 -8.64
CA PRO A 161 2.35 12.99 -9.10
C PRO A 161 1.14 13.54 -8.36
N TRP A 162 1.30 14.79 -7.88
CA TRP A 162 0.33 15.59 -7.13
C TRP A 162 0.14 15.19 -5.66
N GLY A 163 0.77 14.10 -5.20
CA GLY A 163 1.02 13.84 -3.78
C GLY A 163 2.31 14.47 -3.28
N ALA A 164 2.80 14.03 -2.13
CA ALA A 164 4.04 14.51 -1.53
C ALA A 164 5.24 14.25 -2.46
N PRO A 165 6.00 15.29 -2.84
CA PRO A 165 7.24 15.13 -3.61
C PRO A 165 8.27 14.27 -2.87
N ASN A 166 9.13 13.60 -3.62
CA ASN A 166 10.12 12.68 -3.07
C ASN A 166 11.47 13.33 -2.73
N ASP A 167 11.51 14.62 -2.49
CA ASP A 167 12.69 15.26 -1.91
C ASP A 167 12.78 14.99 -0.39
N LEU A 168 14.00 15.04 0.14
CA LEU A 168 14.22 14.70 1.56
C LEU A 168 13.56 15.67 2.54
N ASN A 169 13.37 16.94 2.20
CA ASN A 169 12.68 17.89 3.10
C ASN A 169 11.20 17.50 3.25
N THR A 170 10.54 17.19 2.13
CA THR A 170 9.15 16.73 2.16
C THR A 170 9.02 15.39 2.87
N PHE A 171 9.93 14.44 2.61
CA PHE A 171 9.95 13.18 3.34
C PHE A 171 10.10 13.38 4.86
N MET A 172 11.03 14.25 5.28
CA MET A 172 11.20 14.58 6.72
C MET A 172 9.97 15.29 7.30
N ALA A 173 9.29 16.11 6.53
CA ALA A 173 8.02 16.70 6.96
C ALA A 173 6.94 15.62 7.14
N MET A 174 6.83 14.67 6.21
CA MET A 174 5.89 13.55 6.33
C MET A 174 6.18 12.69 7.56
N ILE A 175 7.41 12.19 7.71
CA ILE A 175 7.78 11.27 8.79
C ILE A 175 7.67 11.94 10.18
N ASN A 176 7.99 13.22 10.29
CA ASN A 176 7.87 13.97 11.55
C ASN A 176 6.42 14.25 11.96
N ASN A 177 5.46 14.09 11.06
CA ASN A 177 4.03 14.16 11.36
C ASN A 177 3.41 12.78 11.67
N VAL A 178 4.18 11.70 11.59
CA VAL A 178 3.72 10.37 12.02
C VAL A 178 3.80 10.30 13.54
N PRO A 179 2.73 9.93 14.26
CA PRO A 179 2.79 9.67 15.70
C PRO A 179 3.87 8.64 16.05
N SER A 180 4.62 8.86 17.11
CA SER A 180 5.80 8.07 17.47
C SER A 180 5.52 6.63 17.89
N ASP A 181 4.27 6.30 18.18
CA ASP A 181 3.76 4.96 18.51
C ASP A 181 3.23 4.20 17.30
N TRP A 182 3.29 4.80 16.09
CA TRP A 182 2.90 4.13 14.86
C TRP A 182 4.08 3.43 14.20
N VAL A 183 3.82 2.29 13.58
CA VAL A 183 4.80 1.59 12.76
C VAL A 183 4.80 2.19 11.36
N SER A 184 5.86 2.92 11.04
CA SER A 184 6.00 3.60 9.75
C SER A 184 6.79 2.78 8.74
N SER A 185 6.42 2.93 7.48
CA SER A 185 7.18 2.49 6.30
C SER A 185 7.19 3.59 5.26
N ALA A 186 8.15 3.57 4.34
CA ALA A 186 8.22 4.55 3.27
C ALA A 186 8.77 3.96 1.97
N PHE A 187 8.27 4.47 0.85
CA PHE A 187 8.81 4.19 -0.48
C PHE A 187 8.75 5.42 -1.38
N SER A 188 9.43 5.37 -2.50
CA SER A 188 9.25 6.31 -3.60
C SER A 188 9.19 5.58 -4.93
N ILE A 189 8.45 6.15 -5.88
CA ILE A 189 8.26 5.55 -7.20
C ILE A 189 9.48 5.70 -8.11
N GLY A 190 9.55 4.82 -9.11
CA GLY A 190 10.52 4.85 -10.21
C GLY A 190 11.97 4.79 -9.72
N ARG A 191 12.84 5.57 -10.34
CA ARG A 191 14.30 5.58 -10.04
C ARG A 191 14.64 5.96 -8.61
N HIS A 192 13.71 6.54 -7.86
CA HIS A 192 13.91 6.96 -6.48
C HIS A 192 13.63 5.83 -5.47
N GLN A 193 13.07 4.70 -5.90
CA GLN A 193 12.76 3.58 -5.00
C GLN A 193 13.99 3.10 -4.22
N MET A 194 15.11 2.84 -4.88
CA MET A 194 16.32 2.34 -4.20
C MET A 194 16.98 3.37 -3.26
N PRO A 195 17.16 4.65 -3.65
CA PRO A 195 17.61 5.68 -2.70
C PRO A 195 16.70 5.82 -1.47
N TYR A 196 15.39 5.62 -1.63
CA TYR A 196 14.43 5.69 -0.52
C TYR A 196 14.56 4.56 0.49
N VAL A 197 15.10 3.40 0.11
CA VAL A 197 15.45 2.34 1.07
C VAL A 197 16.36 2.89 2.17
N ALA A 198 17.44 3.58 1.77
CA ALA A 198 18.37 4.18 2.74
C ALA A 198 17.71 5.34 3.53
N ALA A 199 16.93 6.19 2.88
CA ALA A 199 16.23 7.30 3.54
C ALA A 199 15.24 6.80 4.60
N ALA A 200 14.44 5.78 4.29
CA ALA A 200 13.48 5.18 5.22
C ALA A 200 14.20 4.56 6.43
N VAL A 201 15.26 3.78 6.20
CA VAL A 201 16.07 3.19 7.29
C VAL A 201 16.67 4.26 8.20
N LEU A 202 17.25 5.34 7.64
CA LEU A 202 17.81 6.46 8.42
C LEU A 202 16.74 7.18 9.25
N ALA A 203 15.50 7.20 8.78
CA ALA A 203 14.37 7.79 9.49
C ALA A 203 13.73 6.83 10.52
N GLY A 204 14.23 5.60 10.67
CA GLY A 204 13.67 4.58 11.56
C GLY A 204 12.41 3.90 11.02
N ALA A 205 12.14 4.03 9.73
CA ALA A 205 10.99 3.46 9.07
C ALA A 205 11.32 2.13 8.36
N ASN A 206 10.31 1.29 8.16
CA ASN A 206 10.39 0.12 7.29
C ASN A 206 10.43 0.54 5.82
N VAL A 207 10.69 -0.41 4.92
CA VAL A 207 10.87 -0.14 3.49
C VAL A 207 9.91 -0.96 2.64
N ARG A 208 9.51 -0.39 1.51
CA ARG A 208 8.76 -1.09 0.45
C ARG A 208 9.50 -0.96 -0.87
N VAL A 209 9.61 -2.07 -1.61
CA VAL A 209 10.13 -2.11 -2.97
C VAL A 209 9.35 -3.13 -3.81
N GLY A 210 9.26 -2.92 -5.11
CA GLY A 210 8.60 -3.86 -6.01
C GLY A 210 8.23 -3.25 -7.36
N LEU A 211 7.71 -4.11 -8.23
CA LEU A 211 7.34 -3.74 -9.61
C LEU A 211 6.10 -2.86 -9.72
N GLU A 212 5.30 -2.76 -8.66
CA GLU A 212 4.20 -1.80 -8.58
C GLU A 212 4.71 -0.37 -8.72
N ASP A 213 5.84 -0.08 -8.04
CA ASP A 213 6.37 1.26 -7.89
C ASP A 213 7.55 1.55 -8.82
N ASN A 214 8.28 0.52 -9.29
CA ASN A 214 9.47 0.69 -10.14
C ASN A 214 9.71 -0.52 -11.04
N LEU A 215 9.81 -0.30 -12.34
CA LEU A 215 10.04 -1.35 -13.34
C LEU A 215 11.53 -1.61 -13.61
N TRP A 216 12.46 -0.79 -13.08
CA TRP A 216 13.84 -0.78 -13.50
C TRP A 216 14.80 -1.08 -12.36
N LEU A 217 15.67 -2.08 -12.55
CA LEU A 217 16.80 -2.29 -11.66
C LEU A 217 17.91 -1.25 -11.90
N GLY A 218 18.05 -0.83 -13.14
CA GLY A 218 19.02 0.18 -13.58
C GLY A 218 18.73 0.61 -15.02
N LYS A 219 19.51 1.53 -15.55
CA LYS A 219 19.32 2.04 -16.91
C LYS A 219 19.35 0.90 -17.95
N GLY A 220 18.24 0.69 -18.63
CA GLY A 220 18.10 -0.34 -19.66
C GLY A 220 17.91 -1.77 -19.14
N HIS A 221 17.77 -1.95 -17.83
CA HIS A 221 17.58 -3.27 -17.21
C HIS A 221 16.23 -3.30 -16.48
N LEU A 222 15.24 -3.99 -17.04
CA LEU A 222 13.97 -4.27 -16.37
C LEU A 222 14.22 -5.20 -15.17
N ALA A 223 13.57 -4.89 -14.06
CA ALA A 223 13.71 -5.65 -12.83
C ALA A 223 12.68 -6.79 -12.72
N THR A 224 13.00 -7.76 -11.89
CA THR A 224 12.03 -8.64 -11.22
C THR A 224 11.82 -8.18 -9.78
N ASN A 225 10.70 -8.60 -9.15
CA ASN A 225 10.49 -8.34 -7.72
C ASN A 225 11.65 -8.88 -6.87
N ALA A 226 12.16 -10.07 -7.17
CA ALA A 226 13.27 -10.67 -6.44
C ALA A 226 14.57 -9.83 -6.52
N GLU A 227 14.87 -9.24 -7.67
CA GLU A 227 16.05 -8.37 -7.83
C GLU A 227 15.90 -7.05 -7.07
N LEU A 228 14.72 -6.45 -7.07
CA LEU A 228 14.45 -5.22 -6.30
C LEU A 228 14.55 -5.50 -4.80
N VAL A 229 13.94 -6.58 -4.32
CA VAL A 229 14.02 -6.99 -2.90
C VAL A 229 15.44 -7.33 -2.50
N GLY A 230 16.18 -8.11 -3.31
CA GLY A 230 17.56 -8.47 -3.02
C GLY A 230 18.49 -7.24 -2.97
N ARG A 231 18.25 -6.24 -3.82
CA ARG A 231 19.00 -4.97 -3.76
C ARG A 231 18.66 -4.17 -2.51
N ALA A 232 17.38 -4.08 -2.14
CA ALA A 232 16.97 -3.42 -0.91
C ALA A 232 17.59 -4.11 0.32
N ALA A 233 17.53 -5.44 0.38
CA ALA A 233 18.16 -6.22 1.45
C ALA A 233 19.67 -5.94 1.56
N SER A 234 20.37 -5.85 0.43
CA SER A 234 21.82 -5.52 0.42
C SER A 234 22.10 -4.11 0.92
N ILE A 235 21.22 -3.13 0.65
CA ILE A 235 21.37 -1.77 1.18
C ILE A 235 21.17 -1.76 2.69
N ILE A 236 20.14 -2.44 3.19
CA ILE A 236 19.80 -2.53 4.63
C ILE A 236 20.96 -3.20 5.39
N ASP A 237 21.46 -4.33 4.88
CA ASP A 237 22.62 -5.04 5.45
C ASP A 237 23.88 -4.15 5.50
N ALA A 238 24.17 -3.43 4.41
CA ALA A 238 25.30 -2.48 4.35
C ALA A 238 25.17 -1.32 5.36
N MET A 239 23.95 -1.00 5.80
CA MET A 239 23.69 -0.03 6.88
C MET A 239 23.78 -0.64 8.29
N GLY A 240 24.02 -1.94 8.40
CA GLY A 240 24.11 -2.64 9.69
C GLY A 240 22.76 -2.85 10.37
N VAL A 241 21.69 -2.93 9.59
CA VAL A 241 20.32 -3.16 10.08
C VAL A 241 19.84 -4.54 9.61
N GLU A 242 19.08 -5.23 10.45
CA GLU A 242 18.51 -6.54 10.16
C GLU A 242 17.07 -6.41 9.63
N ILE A 243 16.70 -7.32 8.73
CA ILE A 243 15.33 -7.45 8.23
C ILE A 243 14.59 -8.45 9.09
N MET A 244 13.41 -8.08 9.58
CA MET A 244 12.54 -8.97 10.33
C MET A 244 12.12 -10.20 9.52
N THR A 245 12.02 -11.32 10.18
CA THR A 245 11.35 -12.52 9.67
C THR A 245 9.82 -12.31 9.67
N PRO A 246 9.05 -13.10 8.89
CA PRO A 246 7.59 -13.05 8.94
C PRO A 246 6.99 -13.25 10.34
N ASP A 247 7.60 -14.11 11.16
CA ASP A 247 7.13 -14.35 12.53
C ASP A 247 7.40 -13.16 13.46
N GLU A 248 8.53 -12.48 13.32
CA GLU A 248 8.82 -11.24 14.03
C GLU A 248 7.86 -10.13 13.65
N VAL A 249 7.53 -10.00 12.33
CA VAL A 249 6.50 -9.04 11.87
C VAL A 249 5.13 -9.35 12.46
N ARG A 250 4.75 -10.64 12.53
CA ARG A 250 3.48 -11.05 13.17
C ARG A 250 3.45 -10.71 14.65
N ALA A 251 4.55 -10.91 15.34
CA ALA A 251 4.68 -10.59 16.76
C ALA A 251 4.59 -9.07 17.00
N GLU A 252 5.33 -8.26 16.22
CA GLU A 252 5.36 -6.80 16.33
C GLU A 252 3.98 -6.18 16.05
N LEU A 253 3.31 -6.66 15.01
CA LEU A 253 2.02 -6.11 14.57
C LEU A 253 0.82 -6.83 15.19
N ASN A 254 1.04 -7.79 16.08
CA ASN A 254 0.00 -8.62 16.68
C ASN A 254 -0.94 -9.23 15.63
N LEU A 255 -0.34 -9.87 14.63
CA LEU A 255 -1.07 -10.52 13.53
C LEU A 255 -1.36 -11.98 13.87
N THR A 256 -2.49 -12.47 13.38
CA THR A 256 -2.83 -13.89 13.41
C THR A 256 -2.52 -14.50 12.06
N LYS A 257 -1.58 -15.46 12.01
CA LYS A 257 -1.33 -16.24 10.80
C LYS A 257 -2.62 -16.96 10.40
N ARG A 258 -2.97 -16.85 9.13
CA ARG A 258 -4.20 -17.44 8.60
C ARG A 258 -3.84 -18.50 7.58
N ASP A 259 -4.20 -19.71 7.89
CA ASP A 259 -4.10 -20.85 6.97
C ASP A 259 -5.18 -20.75 5.86
N LEU A 260 -5.08 -21.66 4.88
CA LEU A 260 -6.14 -21.82 3.87
C LEU A 260 -7.48 -22.11 4.58
N PRO A 261 -8.59 -21.50 4.12
CA PRO A 261 -9.92 -21.81 4.60
C PRO A 261 -10.34 -23.23 4.29
#